data_7c4123557e85058aa2ef393903446eed
#
_entry.id   7c4123557e85058aa2ef393903446eed
#
_cell.length_a   1.000
_cell.length_b   1.000
_cell.length_c   1.000
_cell.angle_alpha   90.00
_cell.angle_beta   90.00
_cell.angle_gamma   90.00
#
_symmetry.space_group_name_H-M   'P 1'
#
loop_
_entity.id
_entity.type
_entity.pdbx_description
1 polymer ?
#
loop_
_entity_poly.entity_id
_entity_poly.type
_entity_poly.pdbx_seq_one_letter_code
_entity_poly.pdbx_strand_id
1 'polypeptide(L)'
;MEIFYLSKKIQFLPVIHGSANFTQIIRDRLLASSTDCLAVALPPEFQAKVEDGINHLPIITLCSQKESSGSYNYIPIDPCQPVIMGIRIATQEGIPRKYIDYSCDNYETRKINFPDSYALRKISYDKYCATLLLTIKRPETNTLHDKRAKWMAFQLHQLEMDFNRITIICSVLDWPWIKEAYDERKTYEKISSPINNPQIYSVEKKTLFFALSDFPYITYLNEIYRQQIKSDKEIVVDGIKEIIIKARNIFIKKHKLKFHNLTSQTFQIYLQYVRNLTLMESRLTPDLYTLI
;
A
#
# COMPACT_ATOMS: atom_id res chain seq x y z
N MET A 1 -4.78 -18.75 -16.43
CA MET A 1 -3.66 -19.04 -15.50
C MET A 1 -3.67 -17.92 -14.46
N GLU A 2 -3.95 -18.28 -13.24
CA GLU A 2 -4.01 -17.30 -12.15
C GLU A 2 -2.59 -17.04 -11.67
N ILE A 3 -2.01 -15.92 -12.10
CA ILE A 3 -0.57 -15.61 -11.92
C ILE A 3 -0.21 -15.49 -10.43
N PHE A 4 -1.13 -14.96 -9.62
CA PHE A 4 -0.89 -14.65 -8.23
C PHE A 4 -1.49 -15.69 -7.27
N TYR A 5 -1.16 -16.97 -7.50
CA TYR A 5 -1.45 -18.08 -6.59
C TYR A 5 -0.17 -18.83 -6.26
N LEU A 6 0.08 -19.08 -4.98
CA LEU A 6 1.15 -19.95 -4.51
C LEU A 6 0.70 -21.41 -4.56
N SER A 7 -0.54 -21.66 -4.15
CA SER A 7 -1.17 -22.97 -4.18
C SER A 7 -2.69 -22.81 -4.40
N LYS A 8 -3.43 -23.94 -4.40
CA LYS A 8 -4.91 -23.90 -4.40
C LYS A 8 -5.49 -23.25 -3.17
N LYS A 9 -4.73 -23.18 -2.09
CA LYS A 9 -5.15 -22.61 -0.81
C LYS A 9 -4.72 -21.16 -0.61
N ILE A 10 -3.66 -20.68 -1.31
CA ILE A 10 -3.05 -19.39 -1.06
C ILE A 10 -3.14 -18.49 -2.29
N GLN A 11 -3.95 -17.45 -2.17
CA GLN A 11 -4.01 -16.34 -3.12
C GLN A 11 -3.10 -15.20 -2.66
N PHE A 12 -2.29 -14.68 -3.55
CA PHE A 12 -1.44 -13.52 -3.32
C PHE A 12 -2.08 -12.27 -3.93
N LEU A 13 -2.26 -11.25 -3.12
CA LEU A 13 -2.69 -9.92 -3.58
C LEU A 13 -1.49 -8.97 -3.55
N PRO A 14 -0.79 -8.81 -4.70
CA PRO A 14 0.35 -7.92 -4.79
C PRO A 14 -0.06 -6.46 -4.66
N VAL A 15 0.63 -5.69 -3.82
CA VAL A 15 0.30 -4.28 -3.62
C VAL A 15 1.51 -3.37 -3.88
N ILE A 16 1.20 -2.11 -4.20
CA ILE A 16 2.13 -1.00 -4.09
C ILE A 16 1.68 -0.21 -2.87
N HIS A 17 2.57 -0.07 -1.90
CA HIS A 17 2.28 0.66 -0.67
C HIS A 17 1.98 2.14 -0.97
N GLY A 18 1.10 2.74 -0.17
CA GLY A 18 0.76 4.14 -0.30
C GLY A 18 -0.06 4.51 -1.53
N SER A 19 -0.76 3.56 -2.13
CA SER A 19 -1.60 3.80 -3.30
C SER A 19 -3.08 3.63 -2.98
N ALA A 20 -3.84 4.72 -3.07
CA ALA A 20 -5.29 4.72 -2.93
C ALA A 20 -5.99 3.77 -3.90
N ASN A 21 -5.48 3.66 -5.15
CA ASN A 21 -6.02 2.73 -6.15
C ASN A 21 -5.87 1.27 -5.70
N PHE A 22 -4.69 0.89 -5.18
CA PHE A 22 -4.47 -0.46 -4.66
C PHE A 22 -5.30 -0.73 -3.41
N THR A 23 -5.47 0.27 -2.55
CA THR A 23 -6.29 0.17 -1.35
C THR A 23 -7.73 -0.21 -1.68
N GLN A 24 -8.31 0.42 -2.71
CA GLN A 24 -9.65 0.10 -3.15
C GLN A 24 -9.76 -1.30 -3.75
N ILE A 25 -8.80 -1.67 -4.61
CA ILE A 25 -8.77 -3.01 -5.20
C ILE A 25 -8.69 -4.10 -4.11
N ILE A 26 -7.86 -3.89 -3.07
CA ILE A 26 -7.76 -4.83 -1.95
C ILE A 26 -9.08 -4.94 -1.20
N ARG A 27 -9.75 -3.81 -0.92
CA ARG A 27 -11.07 -3.82 -0.31
C ARG A 27 -12.04 -4.67 -1.10
N ASP A 28 -12.19 -4.40 -2.40
CA ASP A 28 -13.17 -5.07 -3.25
C ASP A 28 -12.85 -6.57 -3.40
N ARG A 29 -11.57 -6.93 -3.53
CA ARG A 29 -11.13 -8.33 -3.62
C ARG A 29 -11.40 -9.11 -2.33
N LEU A 30 -11.12 -8.53 -1.17
CA LEU A 30 -11.38 -9.20 0.11
C LEU A 30 -12.86 -9.37 0.39
N LEU A 31 -13.68 -8.34 0.13
CA LEU A 31 -15.13 -8.44 0.31
C LEU A 31 -15.79 -9.43 -0.65
N ALA A 32 -15.24 -9.62 -1.85
CA ALA A 32 -15.73 -10.60 -2.82
C ALA A 32 -15.18 -12.02 -2.58
N SER A 33 -14.17 -12.19 -1.72
CA SER A 33 -13.52 -13.47 -1.47
C SER A 33 -14.15 -14.21 -0.29
N SER A 34 -13.93 -15.51 -0.27
CA SER A 34 -14.29 -16.38 0.88
C SER A 34 -13.04 -16.69 1.73
N THR A 35 -12.19 -15.70 1.96
CA THR A 35 -10.94 -15.82 2.74
C THR A 35 -11.23 -16.26 4.18
N ASP A 36 -10.53 -17.28 4.67
CA ASP A 36 -10.62 -17.75 6.04
C ASP A 36 -9.40 -17.36 6.91
N CYS A 37 -8.34 -16.82 6.27
CA CYS A 37 -7.19 -16.23 6.95
C CYS A 37 -6.56 -15.14 6.08
N LEU A 38 -6.33 -13.96 6.67
CA LEU A 38 -5.55 -12.90 6.06
C LEU A 38 -4.10 -12.95 6.57
N ALA A 39 -3.15 -13.23 5.69
CA ALA A 39 -1.73 -13.08 5.96
C ALA A 39 -1.24 -11.70 5.50
N VAL A 40 -0.45 -11.02 6.32
CA VAL A 40 0.10 -9.70 6.02
C VAL A 40 1.61 -9.68 6.20
N ALA A 41 2.30 -9.03 5.28
CA ALA A 41 3.76 -8.89 5.30
C ALA A 41 4.21 -7.81 6.31
N LEU A 42 3.84 -8.00 7.56
CA LEU A 42 4.25 -7.19 8.71
C LEU A 42 4.73 -8.11 9.84
N PRO A 43 5.63 -7.65 10.70
CA PRO A 43 6.09 -8.44 11.84
C PRO A 43 5.01 -8.62 12.91
N PRO A 44 4.91 -9.79 13.56
CA PRO A 44 3.93 -10.07 14.61
C PRO A 44 3.96 -9.08 15.77
N GLU A 45 5.13 -8.53 16.09
CA GLU A 45 5.34 -7.59 17.18
C GLU A 45 4.58 -6.27 16.97
N PHE A 46 4.27 -5.93 15.70
CA PHE A 46 3.49 -4.73 15.35
C PHE A 46 1.98 -4.94 15.44
N GLN A 47 1.49 -6.19 15.50
CA GLN A 47 0.07 -6.50 15.36
C GLN A 47 -0.81 -5.70 16.31
N ALA A 48 -0.56 -5.80 17.61
CA ALA A 48 -1.41 -5.16 18.62
C ALA A 48 -1.48 -3.62 18.42
N LYS A 49 -0.36 -2.99 18.07
CA LYS A 49 -0.29 -1.54 17.90
C LYS A 49 -0.87 -1.07 16.57
N VAL A 50 -0.67 -1.83 15.49
CA VAL A 50 -1.26 -1.51 14.19
C VAL A 50 -2.78 -1.66 14.26
N GLU A 51 -3.30 -2.73 14.83
CA GLU A 51 -4.74 -2.95 14.97
C GLU A 51 -5.40 -1.92 15.91
N ASP A 52 -4.72 -1.52 16.98
CA ASP A 52 -5.15 -0.42 17.82
C ASP A 52 -5.23 0.91 17.05
N GLY A 53 -4.19 1.25 16.28
CA GLY A 53 -4.21 2.44 15.41
C GLY A 53 -5.31 2.41 14.35
N ILE A 54 -5.60 1.25 13.78
CA ILE A 54 -6.70 1.08 12.81
C ILE A 54 -8.06 1.41 13.43
N ASN A 55 -8.27 1.06 14.70
CA ASN A 55 -9.52 1.37 15.41
C ASN A 55 -9.73 2.88 15.60
N HIS A 56 -8.67 3.67 15.56
CA HIS A 56 -8.74 5.13 15.67
C HIS A 56 -8.93 5.86 14.33
N LEU A 57 -8.91 5.13 13.18
CA LEU A 57 -9.16 5.76 11.88
C LEU A 57 -10.55 6.45 11.86
N PRO A 58 -10.66 7.67 11.35
CA PRO A 58 -9.75 8.35 10.40
C PRO A 58 -8.61 9.17 11.02
N ILE A 59 -8.34 9.08 12.30
CA ILE A 59 -7.18 9.74 12.93
C ILE A 59 -5.92 9.02 12.46
N ILE A 60 -5.05 9.75 11.76
CA ILE A 60 -3.80 9.22 11.22
C ILE A 60 -2.78 9.06 12.36
N THR A 61 -2.20 7.87 12.44
CA THR A 61 -1.15 7.54 13.41
C THR A 61 0.03 6.87 12.71
N LEU A 62 1.17 6.86 13.37
CA LEU A 62 2.35 6.11 12.97
C LEU A 62 2.65 5.06 14.03
N CYS A 63 2.77 3.80 13.62
CA CYS A 63 3.32 2.76 14.46
C CYS A 63 4.82 2.69 14.20
N SER A 64 5.65 3.03 15.19
CA SER A 64 7.09 3.19 15.00
C SER A 64 7.90 2.36 16.00
N GLN A 65 9.02 1.87 15.52
CA GLN A 65 10.01 1.12 16.28
C GLN A 65 11.38 1.78 16.12
N LYS A 66 12.10 1.95 17.25
CA LYS A 66 13.48 2.46 17.23
C LYS A 66 14.42 1.32 16.86
N GLU A 67 15.31 1.58 15.90
CA GLU A 67 16.37 0.67 15.48
C GLU A 67 17.62 0.79 16.35
N SER A 68 18.50 -0.20 16.26
CA SER A 68 19.80 -0.19 16.95
C SER A 68 20.71 0.97 16.52
N SER A 69 20.58 1.41 15.28
CA SER A 69 21.27 2.59 14.71
C SER A 69 20.81 3.92 15.30
N GLY A 70 19.68 3.94 16.04
CA GLY A 70 19.04 5.16 16.53
C GLY A 70 18.03 5.76 15.55
N SER A 71 17.91 5.24 14.32
CA SER A 71 16.86 5.56 13.37
C SER A 71 15.52 4.95 13.79
N TYR A 72 14.47 5.27 13.05
CA TYR A 72 13.13 4.76 13.31
C TYR A 72 12.53 4.13 12.06
N ASN A 73 12.11 2.88 12.17
CA ASN A 73 11.18 2.29 11.22
C ASN A 73 9.75 2.65 11.61
N TYR A 74 8.90 2.95 10.65
CA TYR A 74 7.51 3.25 10.93
C TYR A 74 6.55 2.70 9.87
N ILE A 75 5.36 2.39 10.32
CA ILE A 75 4.21 1.97 9.50
C ILE A 75 3.17 3.08 9.60
N PRO A 76 2.87 3.80 8.50
CA PRO A 76 1.79 4.77 8.51
C PRO A 76 0.44 4.05 8.56
N ILE A 77 -0.38 4.40 9.56
CA ILE A 77 -1.74 3.88 9.69
C ILE A 77 -2.67 4.91 9.09
N ASP A 78 -2.85 4.79 7.78
CA ASP A 78 -3.66 5.68 6.98
C ASP A 78 -4.62 4.91 6.06
N PRO A 79 -5.78 5.51 5.70
CA PRO A 79 -6.79 4.87 4.85
C PRO A 79 -6.32 4.49 3.45
N CYS A 80 -5.24 5.10 2.95
CA CYS A 80 -4.70 4.85 1.61
C CYS A 80 -3.59 3.79 1.58
N GLN A 81 -3.37 3.09 2.69
CA GLN A 81 -2.44 1.96 2.75
C GLN A 81 -3.17 0.63 2.49
N PRO A 82 -2.83 -0.10 1.41
CA PRO A 82 -3.52 -1.34 1.07
C PRO A 82 -3.49 -2.40 2.16
N VAL A 83 -2.36 -2.54 2.87
CA VAL A 83 -2.21 -3.49 3.98
C VAL A 83 -3.12 -3.10 5.16
N ILE A 84 -3.15 -1.81 5.50
CA ILE A 84 -4.02 -1.27 6.56
C ILE A 84 -5.50 -1.49 6.22
N MET A 85 -5.88 -1.24 4.96
CA MET A 85 -7.24 -1.51 4.49
C MET A 85 -7.58 -3.01 4.61
N GLY A 86 -6.67 -3.89 4.21
CA GLY A 86 -6.87 -5.33 4.31
C GLY A 86 -7.08 -5.78 5.76
N ILE A 87 -6.27 -5.30 6.69
CA ILE A 87 -6.41 -5.60 8.12
C ILE A 87 -7.76 -5.06 8.63
N ARG A 88 -8.13 -3.83 8.23
CA ARG A 88 -9.41 -3.20 8.62
C ARG A 88 -10.62 -4.05 8.18
N ILE A 89 -10.64 -4.49 6.91
CA ILE A 89 -11.69 -5.38 6.38
C ILE A 89 -11.69 -6.71 7.13
N ALA A 90 -10.55 -7.35 7.28
CA ALA A 90 -10.46 -8.63 7.99
C ALA A 90 -10.93 -8.52 9.45
N THR A 91 -10.70 -7.38 10.11
CA THR A 91 -11.23 -7.11 11.44
C THR A 91 -12.75 -6.98 11.44
N GLN A 92 -13.32 -6.27 10.47
CA GLN A 92 -14.77 -6.07 10.33
C GLN A 92 -15.51 -7.36 9.99
N GLU A 93 -14.92 -8.20 9.15
CA GLU A 93 -15.48 -9.50 8.71
C GLU A 93 -15.14 -10.66 9.66
N GLY A 94 -14.45 -10.41 10.78
CA GLY A 94 -14.05 -11.45 11.74
C GLY A 94 -13.03 -12.45 11.19
N ILE A 95 -12.29 -12.11 10.13
CA ILE A 95 -11.28 -12.96 9.52
C ILE A 95 -10.01 -12.95 10.38
N PRO A 96 -9.44 -14.10 10.77
CA PRO A 96 -8.16 -14.19 11.45
C PRO A 96 -7.04 -13.50 10.65
N ARG A 97 -6.21 -12.71 11.33
CA ARG A 97 -5.06 -12.00 10.74
C ARG A 97 -3.77 -12.62 11.26
N LYS A 98 -2.85 -12.92 10.35
CA LYS A 98 -1.54 -13.49 10.66
C LYS A 98 -0.44 -12.58 10.09
N TYR A 99 0.40 -12.06 10.95
CA TYR A 99 1.54 -11.23 10.62
C TYR A 99 2.74 -12.14 10.40
N ILE A 100 3.20 -12.26 9.14
CA ILE A 100 4.10 -13.33 8.71
C ILE A 100 5.54 -12.90 8.44
N ASP A 101 5.84 -11.61 8.54
CA ASP A 101 7.19 -11.10 8.40
C ASP A 101 7.95 -11.16 9.75
N TYR A 102 9.18 -10.73 9.81
CA TYR A 102 9.91 -10.55 11.05
C TYR A 102 10.49 -9.14 11.16
N SER A 103 10.64 -8.65 12.39
CA SER A 103 11.28 -7.36 12.63
C SER A 103 12.75 -7.42 12.29
N CYS A 104 13.25 -6.38 11.65
CA CYS A 104 14.65 -6.24 11.27
C CYS A 104 15.15 -4.84 11.55
N ASP A 105 16.44 -4.73 11.85
CA ASP A 105 17.16 -3.46 11.89
C ASP A 105 17.58 -3.05 10.47
N ASN A 106 17.71 -1.75 10.24
CA ASN A 106 18.22 -1.16 9.01
C ASN A 106 17.40 -1.60 7.77
N TYR A 107 16.08 -1.42 7.86
CA TYR A 107 15.20 -1.71 6.73
C TYR A 107 15.47 -0.75 5.58
N GLU A 108 15.96 -1.27 4.46
CA GLU A 108 16.18 -0.52 3.25
C GLU A 108 14.99 -0.63 2.30
N THR A 109 14.45 0.51 1.87
CA THR A 109 13.41 0.55 0.85
C THR A 109 14.00 0.28 -0.52
N ARG A 110 13.35 -0.60 -1.30
CA ARG A 110 13.75 -0.84 -2.69
C ARG A 110 13.21 0.26 -3.60
N LYS A 111 14.10 0.88 -4.39
CA LYS A 111 13.69 1.80 -5.46
C LYS A 111 13.30 1.00 -6.70
N ILE A 112 12.16 1.35 -7.29
CA ILE A 112 11.66 0.75 -8.51
C ILE A 112 11.00 1.83 -9.37
N ASN A 113 11.09 1.66 -10.67
CA ASN A 113 10.37 2.50 -11.62
C ASN A 113 8.96 1.95 -11.80
N PHE A 114 7.98 2.66 -11.27
CA PHE A 114 6.59 2.27 -11.45
C PHE A 114 6.08 2.70 -12.83
N PRO A 115 5.34 1.81 -13.54
CA PRO A 115 4.58 2.24 -14.69
C PRO A 115 3.46 3.19 -14.25
N ASP A 116 2.96 3.96 -15.21
CA ASP A 116 1.89 4.90 -14.97
C ASP A 116 0.67 4.25 -14.28
N SER A 117 0.32 4.72 -13.09
CA SER A 117 -0.84 4.24 -12.33
C SER A 117 -2.17 4.41 -13.07
N TYR A 118 -2.22 5.36 -14.03
CA TYR A 118 -3.41 5.56 -14.87
C TYR A 118 -3.72 4.33 -15.74
N ALA A 119 -2.74 3.47 -15.98
CA ALA A 119 -2.94 2.21 -16.69
C ALA A 119 -3.93 1.28 -15.96
N LEU A 120 -4.05 1.35 -14.62
CA LEU A 120 -5.04 0.59 -13.84
C LEU A 120 -6.49 0.88 -14.24
N ARG A 121 -6.75 2.00 -14.92
CA ARG A 121 -8.09 2.31 -15.48
C ARG A 121 -8.37 1.60 -16.79
N LYS A 122 -7.35 1.12 -17.48
CA LYS A 122 -7.43 0.54 -18.83
C LYS A 122 -7.16 -0.96 -18.88
N ILE A 123 -6.36 -1.46 -17.96
CA ILE A 123 -6.00 -2.87 -17.87
C ILE A 123 -6.39 -3.42 -16.49
N SER A 124 -6.60 -4.73 -16.41
CA SER A 124 -6.90 -5.36 -15.12
C SER A 124 -5.73 -5.26 -14.15
N TYR A 125 -6.05 -5.24 -12.86
CA TYR A 125 -5.08 -5.26 -11.76
C TYR A 125 -4.01 -6.36 -11.93
N ASP A 126 -4.43 -7.59 -12.24
CA ASP A 126 -3.50 -8.72 -12.41
C ASP A 126 -2.54 -8.49 -13.57
N LYS A 127 -3.01 -7.92 -14.69
CA LYS A 127 -2.15 -7.57 -15.82
C LYS A 127 -1.18 -6.44 -15.46
N TYR A 128 -1.65 -5.43 -14.74
CA TYR A 128 -0.79 -4.34 -14.27
C TYR A 128 0.33 -4.86 -13.36
N CYS A 129 -0.01 -5.67 -12.36
CA CYS A 129 0.99 -6.27 -11.48
C CYS A 129 1.94 -7.20 -12.23
N ALA A 130 1.46 -7.97 -13.22
CA ALA A 130 2.30 -8.84 -14.04
C ALA A 130 3.34 -8.06 -14.86
N THR A 131 3.01 -6.86 -15.37
CA THR A 131 3.99 -6.02 -16.08
C THR A 131 5.12 -5.55 -15.17
N LEU A 132 4.83 -5.33 -13.88
CA LEU A 132 5.86 -4.97 -12.89
C LEU A 132 6.87 -6.09 -12.68
N LEU A 133 6.44 -7.35 -12.73
CA LEU A 133 7.33 -8.50 -12.51
C LEU A 133 8.53 -8.51 -13.46
N LEU A 134 8.37 -7.97 -14.67
CA LEU A 134 9.43 -7.88 -15.68
C LEU A 134 10.56 -6.91 -15.28
N THR A 135 10.28 -5.97 -14.38
CA THR A 135 11.23 -4.93 -13.94
C THR A 135 11.87 -5.24 -12.58
N ILE A 136 11.36 -6.24 -11.87
CA ILE A 136 11.83 -6.59 -10.52
C ILE A 136 13.13 -7.38 -10.62
N LYS A 137 14.19 -6.85 -10.03
CA LYS A 137 15.47 -7.52 -9.92
C LYS A 137 15.49 -8.44 -8.69
N ARG A 138 16.10 -9.62 -8.84
CA ARG A 138 16.31 -10.51 -7.70
C ARG A 138 17.20 -9.83 -6.66
N PRO A 139 16.81 -9.86 -5.37
CA PRO A 139 17.73 -9.43 -4.32
C PRO A 139 18.94 -10.38 -4.27
N GLU A 140 20.08 -9.85 -3.88
CA GLU A 140 21.26 -10.68 -3.65
C GLU A 140 20.98 -11.71 -2.56
N THR A 141 21.58 -12.90 -2.72
CA THR A 141 21.43 -13.97 -1.74
C THR A 141 21.97 -13.56 -0.37
N ASN A 142 21.29 -14.00 0.69
CA ASN A 142 21.58 -13.66 2.09
C ASN A 142 21.37 -12.19 2.49
N THR A 143 20.85 -11.34 1.60
CA THR A 143 20.40 -9.99 1.99
C THR A 143 19.16 -10.09 2.85
N LEU A 144 18.84 -8.98 3.53
CA LEU A 144 17.65 -8.87 4.35
C LEU A 144 16.36 -9.22 3.56
N HIS A 145 16.24 -8.73 2.33
CA HIS A 145 15.07 -8.97 1.48
C HIS A 145 14.94 -10.45 1.09
N ASP A 146 16.06 -11.13 0.76
CA ASP A 146 16.08 -12.56 0.48
C ASP A 146 15.63 -13.37 1.71
N LYS A 147 16.17 -13.07 2.87
CA LYS A 147 15.83 -13.72 4.14
C LYS A 147 14.37 -13.52 4.53
N ARG A 148 13.82 -12.30 4.38
CA ARG A 148 12.40 -12.01 4.65
C ARG A 148 11.47 -12.79 3.72
N ALA A 149 11.76 -12.83 2.41
CA ALA A 149 10.95 -13.60 1.46
C ALA A 149 10.91 -15.09 1.83
N LYS A 150 12.06 -15.66 2.18
CA LYS A 150 12.19 -17.06 2.63
C LYS A 150 11.40 -17.32 3.92
N TRP A 151 11.51 -16.43 4.90
CA TRP A 151 10.77 -16.53 6.16
C TRP A 151 9.26 -16.47 5.92
N MET A 152 8.77 -15.49 5.14
CA MET A 152 7.35 -15.38 4.81
C MET A 152 6.83 -16.64 4.10
N ALA A 153 7.60 -17.20 3.16
CA ALA A 153 7.24 -18.44 2.49
C ALA A 153 7.11 -19.62 3.48
N PHE A 154 8.03 -19.73 4.43
CA PHE A 154 7.95 -20.74 5.50
C PHE A 154 6.71 -20.55 6.37
N GLN A 155 6.39 -19.31 6.77
CA GLN A 155 5.17 -19.01 7.53
C GLN A 155 3.89 -19.38 6.76
N LEU A 156 3.86 -19.17 5.44
CA LEU A 156 2.72 -19.55 4.60
C LEU A 156 2.51 -21.05 4.57
N HIS A 157 3.58 -21.87 4.55
CA HIS A 157 3.47 -23.32 4.69
C HIS A 157 2.87 -23.75 6.04
N GLN A 158 3.22 -23.04 7.12
CA GLN A 158 2.62 -23.33 8.43
C GLN A 158 1.12 -23.00 8.43
N LEU A 159 0.72 -21.87 7.84
CA LEU A 159 -0.68 -21.49 7.77
C LEU A 159 -1.55 -22.43 6.92
N GLU A 160 -1.00 -23.07 5.89
CA GLU A 160 -1.74 -24.08 5.10
C GLU A 160 -2.17 -25.32 5.88
N MET A 161 -1.57 -25.57 7.04
CA MET A 161 -2.00 -26.66 7.93
C MET A 161 -3.29 -26.33 8.66
N ASP A 162 -3.49 -25.03 8.97
CA ASP A 162 -4.62 -24.59 9.78
C ASP A 162 -5.79 -24.01 8.96
N PHE A 163 -5.49 -23.49 7.74
CA PHE A 163 -6.44 -22.75 6.91
C PHE A 163 -6.54 -23.33 5.49
N ASN A 164 -7.68 -23.10 4.84
CA ASN A 164 -7.94 -23.61 3.49
C ASN A 164 -8.04 -22.53 2.42
N ARG A 165 -8.25 -21.26 2.80
CA ARG A 165 -8.41 -20.13 1.88
C ARG A 165 -7.67 -18.91 2.41
N ILE A 166 -6.37 -18.95 2.26
CA ILE A 166 -5.46 -17.91 2.76
C ILE A 166 -5.31 -16.83 1.68
N THR A 167 -5.52 -15.59 2.05
CA THR A 167 -5.17 -14.43 1.23
C THR A 167 -3.98 -13.72 1.85
N ILE A 168 -2.89 -13.56 1.09
CA ILE A 168 -1.75 -12.76 1.53
C ILE A 168 -1.73 -11.40 0.83
N ILE A 169 -1.58 -10.32 1.60
CA ILE A 169 -1.31 -8.97 1.09
C ILE A 169 0.15 -8.64 1.33
N CYS A 170 0.89 -8.46 0.25
CA CYS A 170 2.32 -8.18 0.30
C CYS A 170 2.75 -7.31 -0.88
N SER A 171 3.91 -6.66 -0.76
CA SER A 171 4.48 -5.89 -1.87
C SER A 171 4.64 -6.76 -3.13
N VAL A 172 4.26 -6.20 -4.28
CA VAL A 172 4.51 -6.84 -5.58
C VAL A 172 6.00 -7.17 -5.78
N LEU A 173 6.89 -6.42 -5.13
CA LEU A 173 8.35 -6.62 -5.19
C LEU A 173 8.81 -7.92 -4.55
N ASP A 174 8.04 -8.46 -3.62
CA ASP A 174 8.39 -9.67 -2.88
C ASP A 174 7.79 -10.93 -3.51
N TRP A 175 6.78 -10.78 -4.38
CA TRP A 175 6.06 -11.89 -5.00
C TRP A 175 6.98 -12.96 -5.62
N PRO A 176 7.93 -12.63 -6.53
CA PRO A 176 8.72 -13.64 -7.21
C PRO A 176 9.56 -14.45 -6.23
N TRP A 177 10.07 -13.80 -5.19
CA TRP A 177 11.00 -14.39 -4.21
C TRP A 177 10.27 -15.21 -3.15
N ILE A 178 9.09 -14.76 -2.73
CA ILE A 178 8.21 -15.56 -1.87
C ILE A 178 7.77 -16.81 -2.63
N LYS A 179 7.41 -16.68 -3.92
CA LYS A 179 7.01 -17.83 -4.73
C LYS A 179 8.15 -18.83 -4.90
N GLU A 180 9.35 -18.36 -5.25
CA GLU A 180 10.55 -19.22 -5.39
C GLU A 180 10.83 -19.98 -4.08
N ALA A 181 10.88 -19.27 -2.95
CA ALA A 181 11.13 -19.85 -1.64
C ALA A 181 10.01 -20.80 -1.19
N TYR A 182 8.76 -20.50 -1.56
CA TYR A 182 7.60 -21.35 -1.27
C TYR A 182 7.69 -22.67 -2.07
N ASP A 183 8.06 -22.60 -3.35
CA ASP A 183 8.21 -23.78 -4.20
C ASP A 183 9.39 -24.67 -3.74
N GLU A 184 10.45 -24.09 -3.13
CA GLU A 184 11.58 -24.81 -2.56
C GLU A 184 11.23 -25.65 -1.32
N ARG A 185 10.20 -25.33 -0.57
CA ARG A 185 9.71 -26.03 0.65
C ARG A 185 10.79 -26.28 1.71
N LYS A 186 11.68 -25.31 1.89
CA LYS A 186 12.72 -25.36 2.93
C LYS A 186 12.21 -24.76 4.25
N THR A 187 12.80 -25.24 5.34
CA THR A 187 12.65 -24.58 6.65
C THR A 187 13.64 -23.43 6.75
N TYR A 188 13.20 -22.32 7.31
CA TYR A 188 14.05 -21.15 7.52
C TYR A 188 13.98 -20.72 8.99
N GLU A 189 15.13 -20.36 9.54
CA GLU A 189 15.20 -19.87 10.92
C GLU A 189 14.83 -18.40 10.99
N LYS A 190 14.07 -18.04 12.04
CA LYS A 190 13.78 -16.64 12.36
C LYS A 190 15.08 -15.98 12.82
N ILE A 191 15.46 -14.91 12.15
CA ILE A 191 16.58 -14.08 12.61
C ILE A 191 16.08 -13.26 13.80
N SER A 192 16.69 -13.50 14.97
CA SER A 192 16.41 -12.70 16.15
C SER A 192 17.11 -11.35 16.05
N SER A 193 16.35 -10.28 15.91
CA SER A 193 16.85 -8.92 16.13
C SER A 193 16.45 -8.46 17.52
N PRO A 194 17.29 -7.68 18.23
CA PRO A 194 16.87 -7.03 19.46
C PRO A 194 15.77 -6.02 19.12
N ILE A 195 14.54 -6.32 19.55
CA ILE A 195 13.37 -5.56 19.15
C ILE A 195 12.96 -4.66 20.30
N ASN A 196 12.95 -3.36 20.05
CA ASN A 196 12.23 -2.41 20.89
C ASN A 196 10.73 -2.52 20.54
N ASN A 197 9.87 -2.60 21.55
CA ASN A 197 8.43 -2.68 21.34
C ASN A 197 7.92 -1.50 20.52
N PRO A 198 7.13 -1.75 19.43
CA PRO A 198 6.55 -0.67 18.64
C PRO A 198 5.66 0.23 19.50
N GLN A 199 5.65 1.52 19.17
CA GLN A 199 4.80 2.53 19.82
C GLN A 199 3.95 3.25 18.78
N ILE A 200 2.77 3.73 19.20
CA ILE A 200 1.89 4.55 18.36
C ILE A 200 2.13 6.02 18.67
N TYR A 201 2.24 6.80 17.61
CA TYR A 201 2.39 8.25 17.68
C TYR A 201 1.32 8.94 16.85
N SER A 202 0.75 10.02 17.37
CA SER A 202 -0.10 10.91 16.61
C SER A 202 0.75 11.76 15.65
N VAL A 203 0.18 12.08 14.49
CA VAL A 203 0.90 12.87 13.48
C VAL A 203 0.46 14.32 13.54
N GLU A 204 1.43 15.24 13.69
CA GLU A 204 1.15 16.67 13.61
C GLU A 204 0.70 17.06 12.20
N LYS A 205 -0.24 18.00 12.08
CA LYS A 205 -0.82 18.45 10.80
C LYS A 205 0.22 18.81 9.73
N LYS A 206 1.31 19.46 10.14
CA LYS A 206 2.40 19.85 9.23
C LYS A 206 3.19 18.65 8.69
N THR A 207 3.25 17.57 9.47
CA THR A 207 3.99 16.35 9.13
C THR A 207 3.17 15.41 8.23
N LEU A 208 1.85 15.60 8.12
CA LEU A 208 0.98 14.75 7.29
C LEU A 208 1.45 14.64 5.82
N PHE A 209 1.97 15.72 5.24
CA PHE A 209 2.51 15.69 3.87
C PHE A 209 3.71 14.76 3.67
N PHE A 210 4.42 14.44 4.75
CA PHE A 210 5.58 13.54 4.73
C PHE A 210 5.21 12.14 5.21
N ALA A 211 4.22 12.02 6.10
CA ALA A 211 3.81 10.76 6.68
C ALA A 211 2.87 9.97 5.77
N LEU A 212 2.03 10.67 4.99
CA LEU A 212 1.09 10.08 4.06
C LEU A 212 1.75 9.86 2.69
N SER A 213 1.39 8.79 2.04
CA SER A 213 1.86 8.49 0.68
C SER A 213 1.08 9.26 -0.39
N ASP A 214 -0.19 9.54 -0.13
CA ASP A 214 -1.03 10.42 -0.94
C ASP A 214 -1.27 11.76 -0.21
N PHE A 215 -1.75 12.78 -0.94
CA PHE A 215 -2.09 14.06 -0.32
C PHE A 215 -3.15 13.89 0.75
N PRO A 216 -3.07 14.66 1.87
CA PRO A 216 -4.07 14.59 2.94
C PRO A 216 -5.52 14.76 2.45
N TYR A 217 -5.73 15.56 1.40
CA TYR A 217 -7.04 15.73 0.80
C TYR A 217 -7.52 14.49 0.04
N ILE A 218 -6.62 13.77 -0.64
CA ILE A 218 -6.94 12.51 -1.32
C ILE A 218 -7.29 11.44 -0.28
N THR A 219 -6.50 11.35 0.80
CA THR A 219 -6.76 10.45 1.92
C THR A 219 -8.14 10.73 2.54
N TYR A 220 -8.47 12.00 2.75
CA TYR A 220 -9.79 12.42 3.23
C TYR A 220 -10.92 12.02 2.27
N LEU A 221 -10.77 12.24 0.96
CA LEU A 221 -11.77 11.84 -0.03
C LEU A 221 -11.98 10.33 -0.02
N ASN A 222 -10.92 9.54 0.02
CA ASN A 222 -11.02 8.08 0.07
C ASN A 222 -11.80 7.61 1.29
N GLU A 223 -11.59 8.21 2.47
CA GLU A 223 -12.33 7.83 3.67
C GLU A 223 -13.81 8.22 3.59
N ILE A 224 -14.15 9.38 3.01
CA ILE A 224 -15.56 9.76 2.77
C ILE A 224 -16.22 8.80 1.79
N TYR A 225 -15.58 8.50 0.66
CA TYR A 225 -16.15 7.61 -0.35
C TYR A 225 -16.31 6.19 0.18
N ARG A 226 -15.40 5.73 1.04
CA ARG A 226 -15.53 4.45 1.70
C ARG A 226 -16.82 4.35 2.54
N GLN A 227 -17.24 5.44 3.17
CA GLN A 227 -18.47 5.49 3.98
C GLN A 227 -19.75 5.56 3.13
N GLN A 228 -19.63 5.98 1.88
CA GLN A 228 -20.76 6.06 0.96
C GLN A 228 -20.94 4.72 0.26
N ILE A 229 -22.12 4.13 0.38
CA ILE A 229 -22.52 2.94 -0.39
C ILE A 229 -22.79 3.40 -1.82
N LYS A 230 -21.76 3.59 -2.62
CA LYS A 230 -21.87 3.87 -4.07
C LYS A 230 -21.47 2.63 -4.86
N SER A 231 -22.07 2.46 -6.03
CA SER A 231 -21.71 1.36 -6.94
C SER A 231 -20.22 1.43 -7.30
N ASP A 232 -19.56 0.29 -7.32
CA ASP A 232 -18.11 0.10 -7.44
C ASP A 232 -17.43 0.77 -8.65
N LYS A 233 -18.20 1.19 -9.65
CA LYS A 233 -17.67 1.82 -10.88
C LYS A 233 -17.38 3.33 -10.74
N GLU A 234 -17.87 4.00 -9.69
CA GLU A 234 -17.77 5.46 -9.54
C GLU A 234 -16.66 5.94 -8.58
N ILE A 235 -15.94 5.01 -7.92
CA ILE A 235 -15.06 5.36 -6.80
C ILE A 235 -13.60 5.62 -7.23
N VAL A 236 -13.26 5.55 -8.50
CA VAL A 236 -11.91 5.95 -8.92
C VAL A 236 -11.79 7.47 -8.86
N VAL A 237 -11.45 7.97 -7.68
CA VAL A 237 -11.18 9.38 -7.45
C VAL A 237 -9.92 9.77 -8.23
N ASP A 238 -10.09 10.61 -9.23
CA ASP A 238 -8.96 11.33 -9.80
C ASP A 238 -8.55 12.43 -8.81
N GLY A 239 -7.87 12.00 -7.73
CA GLY A 239 -7.60 12.86 -6.59
C GLY A 239 -6.82 14.12 -6.99
N ILE A 240 -5.91 14.02 -7.93
CA ILE A 240 -5.14 15.17 -8.43
C ILE A 240 -6.04 16.14 -9.17
N LYS A 241 -6.91 15.64 -10.04
CA LYS A 241 -7.90 16.49 -10.73
C LYS A 241 -8.82 17.19 -9.75
N GLU A 242 -9.31 16.48 -8.72
CA GLU A 242 -10.16 17.07 -7.67
C GLU A 242 -9.43 18.16 -6.88
N ILE A 243 -8.17 17.94 -6.51
CA ILE A 243 -7.34 18.95 -5.84
C ILE A 243 -7.26 20.23 -6.69
N ILE A 244 -6.95 20.09 -7.97
CA ILE A 244 -6.74 21.23 -8.89
C ILE A 244 -8.05 21.98 -9.11
N ILE A 245 -9.17 21.28 -9.34
CA ILE A 245 -10.48 21.90 -9.49
C ILE A 245 -10.86 22.67 -8.22
N LYS A 246 -10.65 22.09 -7.05
CA LYS A 246 -10.92 22.72 -5.76
C LYS A 246 -10.03 23.94 -5.53
N ALA A 247 -8.74 23.81 -5.81
CA ALA A 247 -7.78 24.92 -5.70
C ALA A 247 -8.19 26.09 -6.62
N ARG A 248 -8.54 25.79 -7.88
CA ARG A 248 -9.08 26.80 -8.82
C ARG A 248 -10.31 27.52 -8.25
N ASN A 249 -11.28 26.76 -7.77
CA ASN A 249 -12.53 27.34 -7.24
C ASN A 249 -12.28 28.25 -6.03
N ILE A 250 -11.40 27.84 -5.11
CA ILE A 250 -10.99 28.63 -3.95
C ILE A 250 -10.28 29.91 -4.42
N PHE A 251 -9.38 29.81 -5.39
CA PHE A 251 -8.62 30.93 -5.92
C PHE A 251 -9.53 31.98 -6.57
N ILE A 252 -10.48 31.55 -7.44
CA ILE A 252 -11.46 32.44 -8.07
C ILE A 252 -12.32 33.15 -7.02
N LYS A 253 -12.80 32.40 -6.01
CA LYS A 253 -13.61 32.98 -4.92
C LYS A 253 -12.83 34.00 -4.09
N LYS A 254 -11.57 33.71 -3.78
CA LYS A 254 -10.70 34.56 -2.95
C LYS A 254 -10.33 35.87 -3.66
N HIS A 255 -10.04 35.82 -4.94
CA HIS A 255 -9.50 36.95 -5.69
C HIS A 255 -10.55 37.68 -6.53
N LYS A 256 -11.83 37.27 -6.51
CA LYS A 256 -12.94 37.86 -7.27
C LYS A 256 -12.61 38.06 -8.77
N LEU A 257 -11.73 37.26 -9.33
CA LEU A 257 -11.22 37.43 -10.68
C LEU A 257 -12.07 36.64 -11.68
N LYS A 258 -12.44 37.27 -12.79
CA LYS A 258 -13.00 36.59 -13.96
C LYS A 258 -11.86 36.00 -14.77
N PHE A 259 -11.51 34.75 -14.48
CA PHE A 259 -10.45 34.04 -15.22
C PHE A 259 -10.98 33.46 -16.52
N HIS A 260 -10.79 34.16 -17.62
CA HIS A 260 -10.98 33.61 -18.96
C HIS A 260 -9.86 32.64 -19.39
N ASN A 261 -8.70 32.64 -18.71
CA ASN A 261 -7.50 31.92 -19.15
C ASN A 261 -7.33 30.51 -18.55
N LEU A 262 -8.12 30.11 -17.54
CA LEU A 262 -8.09 28.77 -16.98
C LEU A 262 -9.15 27.89 -17.63
N THR A 263 -8.91 27.55 -18.89
CA THR A 263 -9.79 26.68 -19.69
C THR A 263 -9.57 25.21 -19.36
N SER A 264 -10.47 24.35 -19.79
CA SER A 264 -10.29 22.88 -19.70
C SER A 264 -9.03 22.41 -20.45
N GLN A 265 -8.68 23.07 -21.54
CA GLN A 265 -7.47 22.79 -22.30
C GLN A 265 -6.19 23.11 -21.50
N THR A 266 -6.17 24.25 -20.79
CA THR A 266 -5.05 24.63 -19.92
C THR A 266 -4.85 23.58 -18.81
N PHE A 267 -5.95 23.09 -18.21
CA PHE A 267 -5.86 22.02 -17.21
C PHE A 267 -5.42 20.70 -17.77
N GLN A 268 -5.84 20.36 -18.98
CA GLN A 268 -5.40 19.13 -19.65
C GLN A 268 -3.88 19.15 -19.88
N ILE A 269 -3.35 20.25 -20.40
CA ILE A 269 -1.91 20.42 -20.64
C ILE A 269 -1.14 20.34 -19.31
N TYR A 270 -1.62 21.05 -18.28
CA TYR A 270 -0.99 21.00 -16.96
C TYR A 270 -0.99 19.59 -16.36
N LEU A 271 -2.11 18.89 -16.38
CA LEU A 271 -2.20 17.51 -15.87
C LEU A 271 -1.28 16.55 -16.64
N GLN A 272 -1.15 16.75 -17.95
CA GLN A 272 -0.21 15.97 -18.77
C GLN A 272 1.23 16.25 -18.37
N TYR A 273 1.58 17.52 -18.13
CA TYR A 273 2.90 17.92 -17.64
C TYR A 273 3.23 17.30 -16.29
N VAL A 274 2.34 17.42 -15.31
CA VAL A 274 2.49 16.82 -13.99
C VAL A 274 2.67 15.29 -14.06
N ARG A 275 1.87 14.63 -14.92
CA ARG A 275 2.00 13.19 -15.16
C ARG A 275 3.37 12.83 -15.73
N ASN A 276 3.86 13.58 -16.71
CA ASN A 276 5.17 13.32 -17.32
C ASN A 276 6.30 13.50 -16.31
N LEU A 277 6.26 14.54 -15.48
CA LEU A 277 7.24 14.74 -14.40
C LEU A 277 7.21 13.58 -13.40
N THR A 278 6.01 13.16 -12.98
CA THR A 278 5.84 12.03 -12.05
C THR A 278 6.49 10.74 -12.59
N LEU A 279 6.29 10.47 -13.90
CA LEU A 279 6.89 9.31 -14.55
C LEU A 279 8.43 9.44 -14.66
N MET A 280 8.94 10.62 -14.96
CA MET A 280 10.40 10.87 -15.02
C MET A 280 11.07 10.66 -13.66
N GLU A 281 10.36 11.00 -12.57
CA GLU A 281 10.84 10.78 -11.20
C GLU A 281 10.59 9.34 -10.71
N SER A 282 10.05 8.47 -11.56
CA SER A 282 9.74 7.06 -11.23
C SER A 282 8.77 6.92 -10.05
N ARG A 283 7.86 7.87 -9.90
CA ARG A 283 6.83 7.88 -8.84
C ARG A 283 5.50 7.37 -9.38
N LEU A 284 4.70 6.81 -8.49
CA LEU A 284 3.33 6.38 -8.81
C LEU A 284 2.35 7.56 -8.80
N THR A 285 2.53 8.50 -7.88
CA THR A 285 1.73 9.71 -7.72
C THR A 285 2.63 10.94 -7.62
N PRO A 286 2.19 12.12 -8.10
CA PRO A 286 2.96 13.36 -7.95
C PRO A 286 3.05 13.76 -6.48
N ASP A 287 4.14 14.38 -6.10
CA ASP A 287 4.26 15.06 -4.81
C ASP A 287 3.87 16.55 -4.90
N LEU A 288 3.96 17.26 -3.77
CA LEU A 288 3.60 18.67 -3.71
C LEU A 288 4.48 19.52 -4.65
N TYR A 289 5.76 19.21 -4.75
CA TYR A 289 6.70 19.96 -5.59
C TYR A 289 6.42 19.76 -7.08
N THR A 290 5.98 18.57 -7.47
CA THR A 290 5.55 18.30 -8.85
C THR A 290 4.28 19.06 -9.22
N LEU A 291 3.44 19.45 -8.23
CA LEU A 291 2.20 20.20 -8.45
C LEU A 291 2.36 21.72 -8.38
N ILE A 292 3.47 22.25 -7.92
CA ILE A 292 3.77 23.70 -7.82
C ILE A 292 4.70 24.14 -8.94
#